data_2daf114f0966e1c159d806ed87cd4e14
#
_entry.id   2daf114f0966e1c159d806ed87cd4e14
#
_cell.length_a   1.000
_cell.length_b   1.000
_cell.length_c   1.000
_cell.angle_alpha   90.00
_cell.angle_beta   90.00
_cell.angle_gamma   90.00
#
_symmetry.space_group_name_H-M   'P 1'
#
loop_
_entity.id
_entity.type
_entity.pdbx_description
1 polymer ?
#
loop_
_entity_poly.entity_id
_entity_poly.type
_entity_poly.pdbx_seq_one_letter_code
_entity_poly.pdbx_strand_id
1 'polypeptide(L)'
;MELFLKIVSPIQSYDFQTFAHNLLLTLPASSLIGLILFFILGAFVSFKSKEQRIYITGATTIVISFTAAFYNLGVPLETLISVYTEWLHLIVRWVHIIVGVAWIGTSFYFNWLDSRLERDDPDFKHLDGYLWSVHSGGFYRIEKLKGPPKTLPKVLHWFKWEAYATWISGFVLLILVYYLNASSMMLGGSGIELTPLQAITISIVLLIGSWILYDYLCKNVLKNNEQTLIAIGFLLFVILSYFLTQIYGSRAAYIHVGAIIGTIMAANVFRIIIPAQRNLVTSAENNVTPNLNLSIEAKNR
;
A
#
# COMPACT_ATOMS: atom_id res chain seq x y z
N MET A 1 26.82 -0.47 0.65
CA MET A 1 28.23 -0.79 0.39
C MET A 1 28.43 -2.23 -0.10
N GLU A 2 27.86 -3.23 0.56
CA GLU A 2 27.90 -4.64 0.11
C GLU A 2 27.29 -4.87 -1.27
N LEU A 3 26.17 -4.22 -1.58
CA LEU A 3 25.52 -4.31 -2.89
C LEU A 3 26.40 -3.74 -4.00
N PHE A 4 27.04 -2.60 -3.74
CA PHE A 4 27.99 -1.98 -4.67
C PHE A 4 29.19 -2.90 -4.91
N LEU A 5 29.71 -3.54 -3.85
CA LEU A 5 30.81 -4.49 -3.95
C LEU A 5 30.43 -5.75 -4.75
N LYS A 6 29.20 -6.25 -4.64
CA LYS A 6 28.71 -7.38 -5.45
C LYS A 6 28.62 -7.05 -6.94
N ILE A 7 28.33 -5.81 -7.31
CA ILE A 7 28.32 -5.38 -8.71
C ILE A 7 29.73 -5.14 -9.23
N VAL A 8 30.61 -4.57 -8.40
CA VAL A 8 31.94 -4.12 -8.81
C VAL A 8 32.98 -5.24 -8.72
N SER A 9 32.79 -6.23 -7.84
CA SER A 9 33.77 -7.32 -7.66
C SER A 9 34.05 -8.15 -8.93
N PRO A 10 33.07 -8.48 -9.79
CA PRO A 10 33.35 -9.13 -11.07
C PRO A 10 34.07 -8.21 -12.06
N ILE A 11 33.93 -6.90 -11.89
CA ILE A 11 34.49 -5.86 -12.77
C ILE A 11 35.92 -5.51 -12.37
N GLN A 12 36.31 -5.73 -11.11
CA GLN A 12 37.66 -5.43 -10.61
C GLN A 12 38.79 -6.27 -11.28
N SER A 13 38.43 -7.36 -11.96
CA SER A 13 39.40 -8.16 -12.73
C SER A 13 39.69 -7.62 -14.13
N TYR A 14 38.96 -6.58 -14.56
CA TYR A 14 39.14 -5.94 -15.84
C TYR A 14 39.93 -4.65 -15.67
N ASP A 15 40.94 -4.45 -16.55
CA ASP A 15 41.53 -3.13 -16.72
C ASP A 15 40.42 -2.12 -17.14
N PHE A 16 40.48 -0.92 -16.58
CA PHE A 16 39.47 0.13 -16.83
C PHE A 16 39.27 0.43 -18.33
N GLN A 17 40.36 0.35 -19.12
CA GLN A 17 40.27 0.54 -20.57
C GLN A 17 39.46 -0.57 -21.23
N THR A 18 39.73 -1.83 -20.86
CA THR A 18 38.98 -2.99 -21.35
C THR A 18 37.51 -2.93 -20.92
N PHE A 19 37.23 -2.50 -19.68
CA PHE A 19 35.86 -2.27 -19.19
C PHE A 19 35.14 -1.20 -20.02
N ALA A 20 35.75 -0.03 -20.20
CA ALA A 20 35.15 1.06 -20.95
C ALA A 20 34.93 0.70 -22.44
N HIS A 21 35.90 -0.01 -23.04
CA HIS A 21 35.78 -0.50 -24.42
C HIS A 21 34.62 -1.48 -24.59
N ASN A 22 34.53 -2.48 -23.71
CA ASN A 22 33.45 -3.47 -23.73
C ASN A 22 32.09 -2.84 -23.47
N LEU A 23 32.01 -1.88 -22.55
CA LEU A 23 30.79 -1.13 -22.28
C LEU A 23 30.32 -0.36 -23.51
N LEU A 24 31.22 0.33 -24.20
CA LEU A 24 30.91 1.07 -25.43
C LEU A 24 30.48 0.16 -26.58
N LEU A 25 30.99 -1.06 -26.67
CA LEU A 25 30.60 -2.02 -27.70
C LEU A 25 29.25 -2.69 -27.39
N THR A 26 28.93 -2.92 -26.11
CA THR A 26 27.70 -3.64 -25.71
C THR A 26 26.48 -2.74 -25.61
N LEU A 27 26.66 -1.45 -25.26
CA LEU A 27 25.56 -0.48 -25.16
C LEU A 27 24.74 -0.34 -26.44
N PRO A 28 25.36 -0.22 -27.64
CA PRO A 28 24.57 -0.11 -28.88
C PRO A 28 23.72 -1.34 -29.16
N ALA A 29 24.26 -2.55 -28.97
CA ALA A 29 23.52 -3.79 -29.18
C ALA A 29 22.39 -3.96 -28.16
N SER A 30 22.67 -3.72 -26.88
CA SER A 30 21.67 -3.79 -25.82
C SER A 30 20.57 -2.74 -25.97
N SER A 31 20.93 -1.53 -26.46
CA SER A 31 19.99 -0.47 -26.76
C SER A 31 19.08 -0.84 -27.94
N LEU A 32 19.61 -1.52 -28.96
CA LEU A 32 18.81 -2.02 -30.09
C LEU A 32 17.80 -3.06 -29.64
N ILE A 33 18.22 -4.02 -28.82
CA ILE A 33 17.32 -5.04 -28.22
C ILE A 33 16.24 -4.34 -27.38
N GLY A 34 16.62 -3.38 -26.55
CA GLY A 34 15.69 -2.56 -25.77
C GLY A 34 14.67 -1.82 -26.62
N LEU A 35 15.11 -1.22 -27.74
CA LEU A 35 14.23 -0.56 -28.70
C LEU A 35 13.24 -1.50 -29.37
N ILE A 36 13.67 -2.69 -29.80
CA ILE A 36 12.80 -3.72 -30.37
C ILE A 36 11.72 -4.13 -29.35
N LEU A 37 12.11 -4.38 -28.10
CA LEU A 37 11.18 -4.71 -27.01
C LEU A 37 10.26 -3.54 -26.66
N PHE A 38 10.73 -2.31 -26.76
CA PHE A 38 9.90 -1.11 -26.61
C PHE A 38 8.75 -1.09 -27.62
N PHE A 39 9.03 -1.36 -28.90
CA PHE A 39 7.98 -1.41 -29.93
C PHE A 39 7.05 -2.59 -29.73
N ILE A 40 7.57 -3.78 -29.40
CA ILE A 40 6.77 -4.97 -29.12
C ILE A 40 5.82 -4.74 -27.93
N LEU A 41 6.34 -4.32 -26.78
CA LEU A 41 5.54 -4.04 -25.60
C LEU A 41 4.55 -2.91 -25.83
N GLY A 42 4.97 -1.85 -26.53
CA GLY A 42 4.10 -0.75 -26.91
C GLY A 42 2.93 -1.13 -27.82
N ALA A 43 3.09 -2.21 -28.61
CA ALA A 43 2.03 -2.74 -29.47
C ALA A 43 1.03 -3.63 -28.70
N PHE A 44 1.49 -4.38 -27.68
CA PHE A 44 0.67 -5.36 -26.96
C PHE A 44 0.01 -4.83 -25.67
N VAL A 45 0.55 -3.75 -25.08
CA VAL A 45 0.00 -3.21 -23.84
C VAL A 45 -0.93 -2.04 -24.11
N SER A 46 -2.18 -2.17 -23.70
CA SER A 46 -3.17 -1.09 -23.78
C SER A 46 -2.94 -0.10 -22.64
N PHE A 47 -2.43 1.08 -22.96
CA PHE A 47 -2.22 2.16 -22.00
C PHE A 47 -3.35 3.20 -22.09
N LYS A 48 -3.74 3.75 -20.95
CA LYS A 48 -4.78 4.79 -20.87
C LYS A 48 -4.34 6.13 -21.49
N SER A 49 -3.03 6.41 -21.51
CA SER A 49 -2.50 7.62 -22.13
C SER A 49 -1.18 7.36 -22.86
N LYS A 50 -0.88 8.23 -23.85
CA LYS A 50 0.38 8.21 -24.60
C LYS A 50 1.59 8.39 -23.68
N GLU A 51 1.46 9.25 -22.68
CA GLU A 51 2.54 9.54 -21.72
C GLU A 51 2.86 8.31 -20.86
N GLN A 52 1.86 7.62 -20.31
CA GLN A 52 2.07 6.38 -19.55
C GLN A 52 2.80 5.32 -20.38
N ARG A 53 2.45 5.20 -21.65
CA ARG A 53 3.15 4.30 -22.59
C ARG A 53 4.63 4.64 -22.66
N ILE A 54 4.96 5.92 -22.90
CA ILE A 54 6.35 6.37 -23.03
C ILE A 54 7.16 6.10 -21.77
N TYR A 55 6.62 6.41 -20.58
CA TYR A 55 7.34 6.21 -19.32
C TYR A 55 7.58 4.72 -19.02
N ILE A 56 6.56 3.88 -19.13
CA ILE A 56 6.67 2.47 -18.78
C ILE A 56 7.59 1.74 -19.78
N THR A 57 7.39 1.96 -21.08
CA THR A 57 8.22 1.32 -22.09
C THR A 57 9.66 1.85 -22.05
N GLY A 58 9.85 3.15 -21.79
CA GLY A 58 11.18 3.73 -21.60
C GLY A 58 11.92 3.13 -20.41
N ALA A 59 11.27 3.05 -19.25
CA ALA A 59 11.85 2.42 -18.05
C ALA A 59 12.21 0.95 -18.29
N THR A 60 11.30 0.19 -18.90
CA THR A 60 11.55 -1.22 -19.24
C THR A 60 12.74 -1.39 -20.19
N THR A 61 12.82 -0.53 -21.22
CA THR A 61 13.92 -0.50 -22.17
C THR A 61 15.26 -0.25 -21.46
N ILE A 62 15.30 0.71 -20.55
CA ILE A 62 16.52 1.03 -19.79
C ILE A 62 16.96 -0.18 -18.97
N VAL A 63 16.06 -0.79 -18.20
CA VAL A 63 16.37 -1.97 -17.38
C VAL A 63 16.92 -3.11 -18.23
N ILE A 64 16.27 -3.44 -19.35
CA ILE A 64 16.72 -4.52 -20.25
C ILE A 64 18.08 -4.19 -20.87
N SER A 65 18.30 -2.94 -21.30
CA SER A 65 19.57 -2.52 -21.90
C SER A 65 20.71 -2.63 -20.89
N PHE A 66 20.50 -2.18 -19.65
CA PHE A 66 21.51 -2.33 -18.59
C PHE A 66 21.77 -3.80 -18.26
N THR A 67 20.71 -4.62 -18.13
CA THR A 67 20.85 -6.05 -17.87
C THR A 67 21.69 -6.74 -18.95
N ALA A 68 21.40 -6.48 -20.23
CA ALA A 68 22.14 -7.05 -21.35
C ALA A 68 23.59 -6.58 -21.37
N ALA A 69 23.85 -5.30 -21.08
CA ALA A 69 25.20 -4.76 -21.02
C ALA A 69 26.04 -5.43 -19.92
N PHE A 70 25.51 -5.54 -18.70
CA PHE A 70 26.21 -6.21 -17.59
C PHE A 70 26.40 -7.70 -17.83
N TYR A 71 25.43 -8.39 -18.41
CA TYR A 71 25.56 -9.78 -18.80
C TYR A 71 26.71 -9.99 -19.80
N ASN A 72 26.80 -9.13 -20.83
CA ASN A 72 27.87 -9.17 -21.81
C ASN A 72 29.27 -8.84 -21.21
N LEU A 73 29.30 -8.10 -20.08
CA LEU A 73 30.52 -7.84 -19.33
C LEU A 73 30.92 -9.01 -18.40
N GLY A 74 30.20 -10.14 -18.48
CA GLY A 74 30.50 -11.34 -17.70
C GLY A 74 29.95 -11.34 -16.28
N VAL A 75 29.04 -10.40 -15.94
CA VAL A 75 28.34 -10.42 -14.65
C VAL A 75 27.33 -11.58 -14.65
N PRO A 76 27.41 -12.54 -13.71
CA PRO A 76 26.50 -13.67 -13.66
C PRO A 76 25.04 -13.21 -13.52
N LEU A 77 24.13 -13.89 -14.21
CA LEU A 77 22.71 -13.56 -14.16
C LEU A 77 22.13 -13.60 -12.73
N GLU A 78 22.59 -14.53 -11.91
CA GLU A 78 22.20 -14.63 -10.49
C GLU A 78 22.56 -13.36 -9.71
N THR A 79 23.72 -12.75 -9.99
CA THR A 79 24.14 -11.50 -9.38
C THR A 79 23.21 -10.35 -9.80
N LEU A 80 22.84 -10.29 -11.08
CA LEU A 80 21.92 -9.27 -11.58
C LEU A 80 20.53 -9.44 -10.96
N ILE A 81 20.02 -10.66 -10.88
CA ILE A 81 18.73 -10.96 -10.21
C ILE A 81 18.77 -10.53 -8.73
N SER A 82 19.86 -10.85 -8.02
CA SER A 82 20.02 -10.44 -6.62
C SER A 82 19.98 -8.91 -6.47
N VAL A 83 20.73 -8.20 -7.32
CA VAL A 83 20.76 -6.72 -7.31
C VAL A 83 19.37 -6.13 -7.57
N TYR A 84 18.66 -6.61 -8.58
CA TYR A 84 17.31 -6.12 -8.88
C TYR A 84 16.31 -6.43 -7.77
N THR A 85 16.45 -7.59 -7.15
CA THR A 85 15.61 -7.96 -6.01
C THR A 85 15.81 -7.00 -4.83
N GLU A 86 17.04 -6.62 -4.52
CA GLU A 86 17.35 -5.65 -3.46
C GLU A 86 16.81 -4.25 -3.80
N TRP A 87 16.93 -3.81 -5.05
CA TRP A 87 16.32 -2.55 -5.48
C TRP A 87 14.80 -2.60 -5.42
N LEU A 88 14.18 -3.72 -5.81
CA LEU A 88 12.74 -3.91 -5.70
C LEU A 88 12.28 -3.83 -4.24
N HIS A 89 12.99 -4.49 -3.33
CA HIS A 89 12.73 -4.39 -1.88
C HIS A 89 12.80 -2.95 -1.40
N LEU A 90 13.81 -2.20 -1.81
CA LEU A 90 13.99 -0.81 -1.40
C LEU A 90 12.84 0.07 -1.92
N ILE A 91 12.52 -0.03 -3.21
CA ILE A 91 11.47 0.76 -3.85
C ILE A 91 10.11 0.47 -3.22
N VAL A 92 9.76 -0.80 -3.03
CA VAL A 92 8.46 -1.17 -2.45
C VAL A 92 8.35 -0.73 -0.99
N ARG A 93 9.44 -0.78 -0.19
CA ARG A 93 9.47 -0.21 1.16
C ARG A 93 9.23 1.29 1.14
N TRP A 94 9.88 2.00 0.23
CA TRP A 94 9.69 3.44 0.06
C TRP A 94 8.25 3.79 -0.27
N VAL A 95 7.68 3.11 -1.27
CA VAL A 95 6.28 3.28 -1.65
C VAL A 95 5.36 3.01 -0.46
N HIS A 96 5.58 1.89 0.26
CA HIS A 96 4.75 1.52 1.41
C HIS A 96 4.77 2.58 2.52
N ILE A 97 5.95 3.11 2.85
CA ILE A 97 6.07 4.18 3.86
C ILE A 97 5.36 5.45 3.40
N ILE A 98 5.58 5.90 2.16
CA ILE A 98 5.00 7.14 1.65
C ILE A 98 3.47 7.05 1.61
N VAL A 99 2.91 5.97 1.06
CA VAL A 99 1.44 5.81 0.98
C VAL A 99 0.83 5.56 2.34
N GLY A 100 1.53 4.89 3.26
CA GLY A 100 1.12 4.70 4.64
C GLY A 100 1.04 6.02 5.41
N VAL A 101 2.06 6.87 5.28
CA VAL A 101 2.05 8.23 5.85
C VAL A 101 0.93 9.07 5.25
N ALA A 102 0.69 8.98 3.93
CA ALA A 102 -0.41 9.68 3.28
C ALA A 102 -1.78 9.21 3.83
N TRP A 103 -1.99 7.90 3.98
CA TRP A 103 -3.23 7.35 4.54
C TRP A 103 -3.47 7.79 5.99
N ILE A 104 -2.48 7.60 6.85
CA ILE A 104 -2.56 8.00 8.26
C ILE A 104 -2.72 9.52 8.37
N GLY A 105 -1.95 10.29 7.60
CA GLY A 105 -2.00 11.74 7.60
C GLY A 105 -3.38 12.29 7.23
N THR A 106 -4.00 11.76 6.19
CA THR A 106 -5.36 12.16 5.80
C THR A 106 -6.40 11.77 6.85
N SER A 107 -6.28 10.59 7.46
CA SER A 107 -7.19 10.15 8.52
C SER A 107 -7.11 11.06 9.76
N PHE A 108 -5.90 11.38 10.21
CA PHE A 108 -5.69 12.32 11.31
C PHE A 108 -6.17 13.74 10.96
N TYR A 109 -5.92 14.19 9.72
CA TYR A 109 -6.36 15.50 9.27
C TYR A 109 -7.90 15.62 9.34
N PHE A 110 -8.63 14.65 8.82
CA PHE A 110 -10.11 14.70 8.87
C PHE A 110 -10.68 14.55 10.27
N ASN A 111 -10.08 13.74 11.14
CA ASN A 111 -10.46 13.66 12.55
C ASN A 111 -10.22 14.98 13.28
N TRP A 112 -9.05 15.58 13.08
CA TRP A 112 -8.72 16.89 13.63
C TRP A 112 -9.68 17.97 13.10
N LEU A 113 -9.90 17.99 11.80
CA LEU A 113 -10.81 18.93 11.14
C LEU A 113 -12.22 18.84 11.75
N ASP A 114 -12.80 17.63 11.82
CA ASP A 114 -14.16 17.44 12.36
C ASP A 114 -14.27 17.88 13.83
N SER A 115 -13.21 17.70 14.61
CA SER A 115 -13.16 18.12 16.03
C SER A 115 -13.03 19.64 16.22
N ARG A 116 -12.58 20.36 15.20
CA ARG A 116 -12.29 21.82 15.27
C ARG A 116 -13.27 22.68 14.48
N LEU A 117 -14.30 22.08 13.87
CA LEU A 117 -15.33 22.84 13.17
C LEU A 117 -16.08 23.77 14.13
N GLU A 118 -16.24 25.01 13.76
CA GLU A 118 -17.16 25.97 14.38
C GLU A 118 -18.58 25.64 13.92
N ARG A 119 -19.49 25.28 14.87
CA ARG A 119 -20.83 24.75 14.56
C ARG A 119 -21.97 25.67 14.89
N ASP A 120 -21.77 26.59 15.79
CA ASP A 120 -22.87 27.39 16.39
C ASP A 120 -23.02 28.80 15.77
N ASP A 121 -22.60 28.95 14.52
CA ASP A 121 -22.75 30.25 13.84
C ASP A 121 -24.14 30.40 13.21
N PRO A 122 -24.94 31.41 13.67
CA PRO A 122 -26.28 31.63 13.19
C PRO A 122 -26.37 32.03 11.71
N ASP A 123 -25.29 32.57 11.14
CA ASP A 123 -25.23 32.99 9.73
C ASP A 123 -25.04 31.80 8.78
N PHE A 124 -24.57 30.67 9.29
CA PHE A 124 -24.23 29.48 8.50
C PHE A 124 -25.08 28.25 8.87
N LYS A 125 -26.36 28.40 9.09
CA LYS A 125 -27.32 27.33 9.50
C LYS A 125 -27.34 26.12 8.56
N HIS A 126 -26.93 26.26 7.30
CA HIS A 126 -26.87 25.18 6.31
C HIS A 126 -25.62 24.33 6.44
N LEU A 127 -24.62 24.78 7.22
CA LEU A 127 -23.39 24.05 7.49
C LEU A 127 -23.51 23.18 8.76
N ASP A 128 -22.89 22.03 8.78
CA ASP A 128 -22.59 21.27 10.00
C ASP A 128 -21.42 21.91 10.77
N GLY A 129 -20.64 22.72 10.10
CA GLY A 129 -19.59 23.55 10.64
C GLY A 129 -18.62 24.03 9.57
N TYR A 130 -17.75 24.96 9.96
CA TYR A 130 -16.67 25.45 9.10
C TYR A 130 -15.41 25.69 9.92
N LEU A 131 -14.29 25.79 9.23
CA LEU A 131 -12.98 26.07 9.83
C LEU A 131 -12.18 27.00 8.92
N TRP A 132 -11.51 27.99 9.51
CA TRP A 132 -10.47 28.75 8.85
C TRP A 132 -9.10 28.20 9.18
N SER A 133 -8.24 28.06 8.16
CA SER A 133 -6.85 27.65 8.33
C SER A 133 -5.91 28.51 7.47
N VAL A 134 -4.65 28.54 7.85
CA VAL A 134 -3.58 29.23 7.10
C VAL A 134 -2.54 28.16 6.72
N HIS A 135 -2.21 28.09 5.45
CA HIS A 135 -1.14 27.22 4.96
C HIS A 135 -0.52 27.80 3.68
N SER A 136 0.80 27.65 3.52
CA SER A 136 1.56 28.12 2.34
C SER A 136 1.27 29.57 1.93
N GLY A 137 1.08 30.48 2.92
CA GLY A 137 0.81 31.89 2.69
C GLY A 137 -0.63 32.23 2.26
N GLY A 138 -1.55 31.28 2.27
CA GLY A 138 -2.95 31.47 1.93
C GLY A 138 -3.92 31.16 3.08
N PHE A 139 -5.09 31.81 3.05
CA PHE A 139 -6.21 31.50 3.92
C PHE A 139 -7.11 30.46 3.24
N TYR A 140 -7.50 29.43 3.98
CA TYR A 140 -8.42 28.39 3.52
C TYR A 140 -9.63 28.39 4.42
N ARG A 141 -10.81 28.34 3.81
CA ARG A 141 -12.07 28.09 4.52
C ARG A 141 -12.61 26.74 4.08
N ILE A 142 -12.81 25.85 5.04
CA ILE A 142 -13.32 24.51 4.82
C ILE A 142 -14.71 24.44 5.45
N GLU A 143 -15.70 23.99 4.69
CA GLU A 143 -17.10 23.90 5.10
C GLU A 143 -17.57 22.44 5.06
N LYS A 144 -18.22 22.00 6.13
CA LYS A 144 -18.91 20.71 6.19
C LYS A 144 -20.42 20.96 6.08
N LEU A 145 -21.03 20.42 5.06
CA LEU A 145 -22.46 20.58 4.80
C LEU A 145 -23.28 19.64 5.69
N LYS A 146 -24.48 20.07 6.13
CA LYS A 146 -25.47 19.23 6.84
C LYS A 146 -26.10 18.16 5.95
N GLY A 147 -26.00 18.29 4.64
CA GLY A 147 -26.55 17.36 3.67
C GLY A 147 -25.81 17.47 2.33
N PRO A 148 -26.26 16.76 1.31
CA PRO A 148 -25.65 16.84 -0.01
C PRO A 148 -25.79 18.26 -0.58
N PRO A 149 -24.80 18.73 -1.36
CA PRO A 149 -24.93 20.01 -2.05
C PRO A 149 -26.03 19.92 -3.10
N LYS A 150 -26.69 21.07 -3.39
CA LYS A 150 -27.73 21.16 -4.42
C LYS A 150 -27.24 20.67 -5.79
N THR A 151 -25.96 20.83 -6.07
CA THR A 151 -25.32 20.38 -7.30
C THR A 151 -23.99 19.75 -6.92
N LEU A 152 -23.79 18.49 -7.26
CA LEU A 152 -22.53 17.80 -7.04
C LEU A 152 -21.45 18.33 -8.00
N PRO A 153 -20.22 18.54 -7.52
CA PRO A 153 -19.12 18.90 -8.39
C PRO A 153 -18.79 17.73 -9.35
N LYS A 154 -18.35 18.06 -10.57
CA LYS A 154 -17.97 17.05 -11.59
C LYS A 154 -16.84 16.14 -11.12
N VAL A 155 -15.96 16.63 -10.26
CA VAL A 155 -14.82 15.90 -9.73
C VAL A 155 -14.94 15.83 -8.21
N LEU A 156 -15.08 14.61 -7.71
CA LEU A 156 -15.00 14.30 -6.27
C LEU A 156 -13.72 13.54 -6.01
N HIS A 157 -12.92 14.01 -5.05
CA HIS A 157 -11.74 13.29 -4.62
C HIS A 157 -12.11 12.20 -3.62
N TRP A 158 -11.62 10.97 -3.85
CA TRP A 158 -11.89 9.81 -3.03
C TRP A 158 -10.60 9.38 -2.33
N PHE A 159 -10.52 9.52 -1.02
CA PHE A 159 -9.38 9.09 -0.19
C PHE A 159 -9.37 7.58 0.05
N LYS A 160 -9.34 6.81 -1.02
CA LYS A 160 -9.31 5.33 -0.98
C LYS A 160 -8.02 4.74 -1.49
N TRP A 161 -7.33 5.45 -2.39
CA TRP A 161 -6.12 4.94 -3.02
C TRP A 161 -4.94 4.90 -2.05
N GLU A 162 -4.91 5.79 -1.09
CA GLU A 162 -3.94 5.81 -0.01
C GLU A 162 -4.02 4.51 0.80
N ALA A 163 -5.22 4.10 1.20
CA ALA A 163 -5.46 2.85 1.91
C ALA A 163 -5.15 1.62 1.05
N TYR A 164 -5.61 1.61 -0.20
CA TYR A 164 -5.39 0.47 -1.11
C TYR A 164 -3.92 0.31 -1.48
N ALA A 165 -3.23 1.39 -1.81
CA ALA A 165 -1.81 1.36 -2.13
C ALA A 165 -0.97 0.94 -0.92
N THR A 166 -1.34 1.36 0.29
CA THR A 166 -0.69 0.92 1.53
C THR A 166 -0.84 -0.59 1.70
N TRP A 167 -2.05 -1.12 1.58
CA TRP A 167 -2.27 -2.56 1.74
C TRP A 167 -1.58 -3.37 0.65
N ILE A 168 -1.70 -2.96 -0.63
CA ILE A 168 -1.07 -3.65 -1.76
C ILE A 168 0.44 -3.67 -1.60
N SER A 169 1.06 -2.53 -1.33
CA SER A 169 2.52 -2.46 -1.15
C SER A 169 3.00 -3.24 0.08
N GLY A 170 2.22 -3.24 1.17
CA GLY A 170 2.49 -4.04 2.36
C GLY A 170 2.40 -5.54 2.08
N PHE A 171 1.39 -5.98 1.32
CA PHE A 171 1.25 -7.38 0.93
C PHE A 171 2.37 -7.82 -0.03
N VAL A 172 2.76 -6.96 -0.98
CA VAL A 172 3.93 -7.22 -1.83
C VAL A 172 5.21 -7.36 -1.00
N LEU A 173 5.42 -6.51 0.02
CA LEU A 173 6.54 -6.65 0.94
C LEU A 173 6.48 -7.95 1.75
N LEU A 174 5.30 -8.37 2.17
CA LEU A 174 5.11 -9.63 2.87
C LEU A 174 5.55 -10.82 1.99
N ILE A 175 5.18 -10.79 0.71
CA ILE A 175 5.63 -11.80 -0.27
C ILE A 175 7.15 -11.74 -0.46
N LEU A 176 7.68 -10.58 -0.81
CA LEU A 176 9.09 -10.43 -1.18
C LEU A 176 10.04 -10.75 -0.03
N VAL A 177 9.72 -10.29 1.18
CA VAL A 177 10.63 -10.42 2.34
C VAL A 177 10.40 -11.72 3.10
N TYR A 178 9.14 -12.12 3.27
CA TYR A 178 8.79 -13.24 4.16
C TYR A 178 8.41 -14.51 3.40
N TYR A 179 7.50 -14.46 2.42
CA TYR A 179 7.02 -15.68 1.78
C TYR A 179 8.04 -16.33 0.86
N LEU A 180 8.78 -15.54 0.08
CA LEU A 180 9.87 -16.07 -0.77
C LEU A 180 11.06 -16.60 0.05
N ASN A 181 11.20 -16.15 1.29
CA ASN A 181 12.26 -16.54 2.20
C ASN A 181 11.72 -17.17 3.49
N ALA A 182 10.61 -17.92 3.41
CA ALA A 182 9.87 -18.36 4.59
C ALA A 182 10.70 -19.19 5.56
N SER A 183 11.60 -20.03 5.05
CA SER A 183 12.49 -20.86 5.89
C SER A 183 13.38 -20.05 6.83
N SER A 184 13.88 -18.89 6.39
CA SER A 184 14.79 -18.04 7.16
C SER A 184 14.10 -16.85 7.84
N MET A 185 12.97 -16.40 7.30
CA MET A 185 12.32 -15.17 7.75
C MET A 185 11.05 -15.41 8.59
N MET A 186 10.40 -16.55 8.43
CA MET A 186 9.15 -16.85 9.14
C MET A 186 9.30 -17.86 10.26
N LEU A 187 10.15 -18.88 10.07
CA LEU A 187 10.31 -19.97 11.04
C LEU A 187 11.12 -19.54 12.26
N GLY A 188 11.05 -20.34 13.32
CA GLY A 188 11.79 -20.10 14.57
C GLY A 188 10.93 -19.59 15.71
N GLY A 189 9.63 -19.90 15.71
CA GLY A 189 8.74 -19.74 16.87
C GLY A 189 9.17 -20.63 18.04
N SER A 190 8.75 -20.29 19.23
CA SER A 190 9.15 -20.97 20.47
C SER A 190 8.33 -22.22 20.80
N GLY A 191 7.19 -22.45 20.14
CA GLY A 191 6.25 -23.48 20.53
C GLY A 191 5.96 -24.56 19.50
N ILE A 192 5.78 -24.18 18.24
CA ILE A 192 5.30 -25.09 17.19
C ILE A 192 6.27 -25.04 15.99
N GLU A 193 6.81 -26.19 15.63
CA GLU A 193 7.60 -26.31 14.40
C GLU A 193 6.68 -26.35 13.18
N LEU A 194 6.91 -25.44 12.25
CA LEU A 194 6.15 -25.33 11.01
C LEU A 194 7.05 -25.58 9.80
N THR A 195 6.47 -26.11 8.74
CA THR A 195 7.08 -26.03 7.41
C THR A 195 6.86 -24.65 6.81
N PRO A 196 7.68 -24.21 5.85
CA PRO A 196 7.52 -22.92 5.17
C PRO A 196 6.11 -22.73 4.57
N LEU A 197 5.56 -23.78 3.95
CA LEU A 197 4.23 -23.74 3.36
C LEU A 197 3.12 -23.58 4.41
N GLN A 198 3.24 -24.27 5.54
CA GLN A 198 2.30 -24.12 6.66
C GLN A 198 2.36 -22.70 7.23
N ALA A 199 3.55 -22.14 7.42
CA ALA A 199 3.72 -20.78 7.90
C ALA A 199 3.05 -19.75 6.97
N ILE A 200 3.23 -19.86 5.65
CA ILE A 200 2.57 -19.00 4.67
C ILE A 200 1.05 -19.18 4.71
N THR A 201 0.58 -20.43 4.74
CA THR A 201 -0.87 -20.71 4.76
C THR A 201 -1.53 -20.12 6.00
N ILE A 202 -0.94 -20.30 7.20
CA ILE A 202 -1.41 -19.71 8.44
C ILE A 202 -1.45 -18.19 8.35
N SER A 203 -0.40 -17.57 7.78
CA SER A 203 -0.36 -16.13 7.57
C SER A 203 -1.57 -15.63 6.75
N ILE A 204 -1.83 -16.25 5.60
CA ILE A 204 -2.96 -15.87 4.73
C ILE A 204 -4.31 -16.07 5.45
N VAL A 205 -4.47 -17.19 6.14
CA VAL A 205 -5.69 -17.47 6.92
C VAL A 205 -5.89 -16.45 8.03
N LEU A 206 -4.85 -16.05 8.74
CA LEU A 206 -4.92 -15.04 9.78
C LEU A 206 -5.25 -13.64 9.21
N LEU A 207 -4.67 -13.25 8.09
CA LEU A 207 -4.97 -11.96 7.44
C LEU A 207 -6.45 -11.87 7.03
N ILE A 208 -7.00 -12.92 6.43
CA ILE A 208 -8.39 -12.92 5.98
C ILE A 208 -9.34 -13.14 7.17
N GLY A 209 -9.04 -14.11 8.01
CA GLY A 209 -9.89 -14.52 9.14
C GLY A 209 -10.02 -13.42 10.19
N SER A 210 -8.99 -12.65 10.44
CA SER A 210 -9.02 -11.54 11.40
C SER A 210 -10.02 -10.45 11.00
N TRP A 211 -10.09 -10.10 9.71
CA TRP A 211 -11.10 -9.16 9.25
C TRP A 211 -12.51 -9.71 9.35
N ILE A 212 -12.72 -10.99 8.98
CA ILE A 212 -14.03 -11.65 9.08
C ILE A 212 -14.49 -11.67 10.55
N LEU A 213 -13.60 -12.04 11.47
CA LEU A 213 -13.89 -12.03 12.90
C LEU A 213 -14.23 -10.63 13.41
N TYR A 214 -13.43 -9.62 13.02
CA TYR A 214 -13.67 -8.24 13.40
C TYR A 214 -15.03 -7.74 12.89
N ASP A 215 -15.34 -7.99 11.61
CA ASP A 215 -16.62 -7.60 11.01
C ASP A 215 -17.83 -8.28 11.70
N TYR A 216 -17.68 -9.57 12.02
CA TYR A 216 -18.70 -10.30 12.78
C TYR A 216 -18.92 -9.72 14.18
N LEU A 217 -17.85 -9.41 14.90
CA LEU A 217 -17.93 -8.82 16.24
C LEU A 217 -18.64 -7.45 16.19
N CYS A 218 -18.28 -6.60 15.24
CA CYS A 218 -18.89 -5.29 15.10
C CYS A 218 -20.38 -5.36 14.74
N LYS A 219 -20.79 -6.30 13.89
CA LYS A 219 -22.18 -6.40 13.42
C LYS A 219 -23.12 -7.07 14.42
N ASN A 220 -22.65 -8.10 15.10
CA ASN A 220 -23.53 -9.01 15.85
C ASN A 220 -23.38 -8.93 17.37
N VAL A 221 -22.15 -8.77 17.85
CA VAL A 221 -21.87 -8.92 19.28
C VAL A 221 -21.81 -7.55 19.98
N LEU A 222 -21.24 -6.56 19.34
CA LEU A 222 -20.82 -5.31 19.98
C LEU A 222 -21.47 -4.07 19.35
N LYS A 223 -22.57 -4.25 18.65
CA LYS A 223 -23.25 -3.23 17.84
C LYS A 223 -23.55 -1.93 18.60
N ASN A 224 -23.74 -1.99 19.92
CA ASN A 224 -24.17 -0.88 20.75
C ASN A 224 -23.25 -0.56 21.93
N ASN A 225 -22.08 -1.21 22.03
CA ASN A 225 -21.16 -1.00 23.15
C ASN A 225 -19.71 -0.86 22.68
N GLU A 226 -19.34 0.38 22.40
CA GLU A 226 -18.02 0.74 21.89
C GLU A 226 -16.90 0.39 22.89
N GLN A 227 -17.13 0.61 24.19
CA GLN A 227 -16.14 0.30 25.23
C GLN A 227 -15.86 -1.19 25.32
N THR A 228 -16.89 -2.02 25.24
CA THR A 228 -16.75 -3.47 25.22
C THR A 228 -16.03 -3.95 23.96
N LEU A 229 -16.28 -3.31 22.80
CA LEU A 229 -15.57 -3.61 21.56
C LEU A 229 -14.07 -3.35 21.73
N ILE A 230 -13.70 -2.20 22.29
CA ILE A 230 -12.31 -1.84 22.53
C ILE A 230 -11.65 -2.86 23.48
N ALA A 231 -12.30 -3.20 24.60
CA ALA A 231 -11.76 -4.13 25.57
C ALA A 231 -11.55 -5.54 25.00
N ILE A 232 -12.56 -6.09 24.30
CA ILE A 232 -12.47 -7.41 23.65
C ILE A 232 -11.44 -7.36 22.51
N GLY A 233 -11.44 -6.32 21.71
CA GLY A 233 -10.47 -6.13 20.63
C GLY A 233 -9.02 -6.12 21.15
N PHE A 234 -8.78 -5.39 22.24
CA PHE A 234 -7.46 -5.38 22.89
C PHE A 234 -7.05 -6.76 23.42
N LEU A 235 -7.98 -7.47 24.09
CA LEU A 235 -7.71 -8.82 24.59
C LEU A 235 -7.38 -9.79 23.45
N LEU A 236 -8.17 -9.78 22.38
CA LEU A 236 -7.92 -10.61 21.19
C LEU A 236 -6.57 -10.28 20.56
N PHE A 237 -6.21 -9.01 20.52
CA PHE A 237 -4.92 -8.56 20.02
C PHE A 237 -3.74 -9.09 20.86
N VAL A 238 -3.85 -9.08 22.18
CA VAL A 238 -2.84 -9.66 23.08
C VAL A 238 -2.71 -11.16 22.87
N ILE A 239 -3.83 -11.88 22.81
CA ILE A 239 -3.86 -13.32 22.55
C ILE A 239 -3.23 -13.66 21.19
N LEU A 240 -3.61 -12.91 20.15
CA LEU A 240 -3.05 -13.08 18.81
C LEU A 240 -1.55 -12.82 18.78
N SER A 241 -1.08 -11.75 19.43
CA SER A 241 0.35 -11.42 19.52
C SER A 241 1.14 -12.54 20.19
N TYR A 242 0.63 -13.07 21.31
CA TYR A 242 1.24 -14.21 21.97
C TYR A 242 1.26 -15.44 21.07
N PHE A 243 0.13 -15.79 20.45
CA PHE A 243 0.04 -16.93 19.52
C PHE A 243 1.06 -16.81 18.37
N LEU A 244 1.21 -15.62 17.79
CA LEU A 244 2.16 -15.39 16.70
C LEU A 244 3.63 -15.65 17.14
N THR A 245 3.98 -15.35 18.39
CA THR A 245 5.34 -15.66 18.91
C THR A 245 5.59 -17.15 19.10
N GLN A 246 4.53 -17.96 19.24
CA GLN A 246 4.67 -19.40 19.35
C GLN A 246 4.91 -20.10 18.00
N ILE A 247 4.44 -19.50 16.91
CA ILE A 247 4.48 -20.11 15.56
C ILE A 247 5.51 -19.47 14.64
N TYR A 248 5.83 -18.18 14.83
CA TYR A 248 6.76 -17.45 13.97
C TYR A 248 8.00 -16.99 14.75
N GLY A 249 9.11 -16.84 14.03
CA GLY A 249 10.27 -16.13 14.55
C GLY A 249 9.91 -14.67 14.93
N SER A 250 10.61 -14.10 15.90
CA SER A 250 10.29 -12.82 16.54
C SER A 250 9.97 -11.70 15.54
N ARG A 251 10.76 -11.59 14.47
CA ARG A 251 10.59 -10.58 13.43
C ARG A 251 9.30 -10.78 12.64
N ALA A 252 9.00 -12.02 12.25
CA ALA A 252 7.78 -12.36 11.53
C ALA A 252 6.54 -12.17 12.41
N ALA A 253 6.60 -12.60 13.68
CA ALA A 253 5.50 -12.39 14.63
C ALA A 253 5.15 -10.91 14.75
N TYR A 254 6.14 -10.03 14.93
CA TYR A 254 5.94 -8.59 15.04
C TYR A 254 5.30 -7.98 13.78
N ILE A 255 5.81 -8.33 12.60
CA ILE A 255 5.28 -7.80 11.33
C ILE A 255 3.86 -8.28 11.06
N HIS A 256 3.53 -9.54 11.37
CA HIS A 256 2.18 -10.08 11.17
C HIS A 256 1.13 -9.39 12.03
N VAL A 257 1.48 -8.94 13.23
CA VAL A 257 0.60 -8.10 14.05
C VAL A 257 0.19 -6.84 13.27
N GLY A 258 1.16 -6.11 12.73
CA GLY A 258 0.90 -4.91 11.92
C GLY A 258 0.15 -5.23 10.62
N ALA A 259 0.51 -6.31 9.94
CA ALA A 259 -0.15 -6.74 8.70
C ALA A 259 -1.63 -7.11 8.91
N ILE A 260 -1.97 -7.76 10.04
CA ILE A 260 -3.34 -8.10 10.42
C ILE A 260 -4.15 -6.83 10.69
N ILE A 261 -3.63 -5.89 11.48
CA ILE A 261 -4.31 -4.62 11.76
C ILE A 261 -4.51 -3.84 10.44
N GLY A 262 -3.47 -3.69 9.64
CA GLY A 262 -3.54 -3.01 8.35
C GLY A 262 -4.54 -3.66 7.40
N THR A 263 -4.66 -4.99 7.42
CA THR A 263 -5.66 -5.72 6.62
C THR A 263 -7.08 -5.45 7.11
N ILE A 264 -7.31 -5.45 8.42
CA ILE A 264 -8.63 -5.10 9.00
C ILE A 264 -9.02 -3.67 8.59
N MET A 265 -8.11 -2.72 8.74
CA MET A 265 -8.35 -1.32 8.38
C MET A 265 -8.64 -1.15 6.88
N ALA A 266 -7.80 -1.69 6.00
CA ALA A 266 -7.96 -1.58 4.55
C ALA A 266 -9.23 -2.30 4.05
N ALA A 267 -9.55 -3.45 4.62
CA ALA A 267 -10.78 -4.18 4.29
C ALA A 267 -12.04 -3.43 4.72
N ASN A 268 -12.02 -2.72 5.87
CA ASN A 268 -13.10 -1.82 6.25
C ASN A 268 -13.28 -0.67 5.25
N VAL A 269 -12.18 -0.05 4.79
CA VAL A 269 -12.26 0.97 3.73
C VAL A 269 -12.91 0.38 2.48
N PHE A 270 -12.46 -0.79 2.03
CA PHE A 270 -12.93 -1.41 0.78
C PHE A 270 -14.38 -1.91 0.86
N ARG A 271 -14.76 -2.58 1.97
CA ARG A 271 -16.02 -3.31 2.09
C ARG A 271 -17.14 -2.50 2.74
N ILE A 272 -16.81 -1.52 3.58
CA ILE A 272 -17.80 -0.80 4.39
C ILE A 272 -17.80 0.69 4.03
N ILE A 273 -16.65 1.36 4.16
CA ILE A 273 -16.60 2.82 4.05
C ILE A 273 -16.86 3.29 2.61
N ILE A 274 -16.17 2.77 1.63
CA ILE A 274 -16.34 3.18 0.23
C ILE A 274 -17.74 2.84 -0.32
N PRO A 275 -18.34 1.65 -0.07
CA PRO A 275 -19.73 1.41 -0.44
C PRO A 275 -20.72 2.39 0.18
N ALA A 276 -20.57 2.76 1.46
CA ALA A 276 -21.39 3.74 2.12
C ALA A 276 -21.26 5.15 1.48
N GLN A 277 -20.03 5.58 1.21
CA GLN A 277 -19.76 6.83 0.52
C GLN A 277 -20.34 6.85 -0.90
N ARG A 278 -20.25 5.73 -1.64
CA ARG A 278 -20.91 5.61 -2.95
C ARG A 278 -22.43 5.74 -2.84
N ASN A 279 -23.04 5.13 -1.83
CA ASN A 279 -24.48 5.29 -1.60
C ASN A 279 -24.86 6.76 -1.35
N LEU A 280 -24.06 7.50 -0.56
CA LEU A 280 -24.27 8.95 -0.34
C LEU A 280 -24.23 9.73 -1.66
N VAL A 281 -23.21 9.50 -2.48
CA VAL A 281 -23.03 10.21 -3.76
C VAL A 281 -24.15 9.87 -4.74
N THR A 282 -24.45 8.58 -4.93
CA THR A 282 -25.52 8.15 -5.85
C THR A 282 -26.90 8.61 -5.41
N SER A 283 -27.14 8.63 -4.09
CA SER A 283 -28.41 9.19 -3.56
C SER A 283 -28.53 10.68 -3.84
N ALA A 284 -27.44 11.42 -3.70
CA ALA A 284 -27.41 12.85 -4.01
C ALA A 284 -27.61 13.12 -5.52
N GLU A 285 -26.99 12.32 -6.39
CA GLU A 285 -27.16 12.40 -7.85
C GLU A 285 -28.61 12.16 -8.29
N ASN A 286 -29.29 11.24 -7.63
CA ASN A 286 -30.68 10.87 -7.94
C ASN A 286 -31.73 11.65 -7.14
N ASN A 287 -31.33 12.60 -6.29
CA ASN A 287 -32.20 13.33 -5.38
C ASN A 287 -33.05 12.41 -4.46
N VAL A 288 -32.46 11.30 -4.01
CA VAL A 288 -33.07 10.32 -3.11
C VAL A 288 -32.41 10.42 -1.73
N THR A 289 -33.19 10.16 -0.67
CA THR A 289 -32.64 10.12 0.69
C THR A 289 -31.63 8.98 0.84
N PRO A 290 -30.38 9.26 1.28
CA PRO A 290 -29.37 8.22 1.47
C PRO A 290 -29.73 7.30 2.64
N ASN A 291 -29.22 6.08 2.60
CA ASN A 291 -29.35 5.15 3.70
C ASN A 291 -28.41 5.55 4.86
N LEU A 292 -28.98 6.22 5.86
CA LEU A 292 -28.25 6.72 7.03
C LEU A 292 -27.57 5.60 7.83
N ASN A 293 -28.13 4.39 7.86
CA ASN A 293 -27.51 3.27 8.57
C ASN A 293 -26.14 2.90 8.01
N LEU A 294 -25.97 2.95 6.68
CA LEU A 294 -24.67 2.73 6.06
C LEU A 294 -23.65 3.81 6.44
N SER A 295 -24.09 5.06 6.53
CA SER A 295 -23.22 6.18 6.94
C SER A 295 -22.79 6.06 8.40
N ILE A 296 -23.69 5.65 9.29
CA ILE A 296 -23.39 5.40 10.71
C ILE A 296 -22.42 4.21 10.83
N GLU A 297 -22.68 3.11 10.12
CA GLU A 297 -21.79 1.96 10.12
C GLU A 297 -20.39 2.34 9.65
N ALA A 298 -20.28 3.10 8.55
CA ALA A 298 -19.01 3.57 8.03
C ALA A 298 -18.26 4.50 8.99
N LYS A 299 -18.97 5.34 9.75
CA LYS A 299 -18.36 6.21 10.74
C LYS A 299 -17.80 5.45 11.94
N ASN A 300 -18.43 4.33 12.30
CA ASN A 300 -18.05 3.52 13.46
C ASN A 300 -16.94 2.47 13.13
N ARG A 301 -16.45 2.44 11.92
CA ARG A 301 -15.38 1.51 11.44
C ARG A 301 -14.04 2.21 11.28
#